data_f1deb35aa9c2656a717a91ca74153f40
#
_entry.id   f1deb35aa9c2656a717a91ca74153f40
#
_cell.length_a   1.000
_cell.length_b   1.000
_cell.length_c   1.000
_cell.angle_alpha   90.00
_cell.angle_beta   90.00
_cell.angle_gamma   90.00
#
_symmetry.space_group_name_H-M   'P 1'
#
loop_
_entity.id
_entity.type
_entity.pdbx_description
1 polymer ?
#
loop_
_entity_poly.entity_id
_entity_poly.type
_entity_poly.pdbx_seq_one_letter_code
_entity_poly.pdbx_strand_id
1 'polypeptide(L)'
;VLKYEGINLLFFKKLFQVTSKEAITNLVQTEATGQYSRKIWFLYEWLMQEQLPIPDLTIKNYIPLVDEEIQFASPISSNSSRHRIKNNLPGTVGFCPLIFKTQKFNDYISENLSSKKNSYLNAVHKDVLQRASAFLLLKDSKSSFTIEGENPTNNRVVRWGRAIETTQWRCSFGF
;
A
#
# COMPACT_ATOMS: atom_id res chain seq x y z
N VAL A 1 -5.12 11.35 -18.84
CA VAL A 1 -4.72 11.02 -17.47
C VAL A 1 -4.74 9.50 -17.29
N LEU A 2 -5.89 8.82 -17.10
CA LEU A 2 -5.98 7.37 -16.80
C LEU A 2 -5.21 6.44 -17.75
N LYS A 3 -5.08 6.80 -19.01
CA LYS A 3 -4.43 5.97 -20.04
C LYS A 3 -2.90 5.97 -19.95
N TYR A 4 -2.30 7.11 -19.59
CA TYR A 4 -0.85 7.28 -19.69
C TYR A 4 -0.18 7.64 -18.36
N GLU A 5 -0.95 8.22 -17.44
CA GLU A 5 -0.42 8.78 -16.19
C GLU A 5 -0.85 7.95 -14.95
N GLY A 6 -1.70 6.92 -15.17
CA GLY A 6 -2.23 6.13 -14.06
C GLY A 6 -3.28 6.87 -13.23
N ILE A 7 -3.49 6.40 -12.00
CA ILE A 7 -4.52 6.92 -11.09
C ILE A 7 -3.88 7.86 -10.07
N ASN A 8 -4.44 9.08 -9.98
CA ASN A 8 -4.19 10.00 -8.89
C ASN A 8 -5.50 10.19 -8.11
N LEU A 9 -5.62 9.53 -6.96
CA LEU A 9 -6.85 9.53 -6.17
C LEU A 9 -7.23 10.92 -5.66
N LEU A 10 -6.24 11.74 -5.29
CA LEU A 10 -6.49 13.11 -4.83
C LEU A 10 -7.06 13.98 -5.96
N PHE A 11 -6.49 13.86 -7.15
CA PHE A 11 -7.01 14.56 -8.33
C PHE A 11 -8.45 14.15 -8.63
N PHE A 12 -8.74 12.84 -8.67
CA PHE A 12 -10.10 12.37 -8.92
C PHE A 12 -11.09 12.78 -7.83
N LYS A 13 -10.70 12.73 -6.56
CA LYS A 13 -11.55 13.19 -5.47
C LYS A 13 -11.89 14.67 -5.61
N LYS A 14 -10.90 15.52 -5.90
CA LYS A 14 -11.13 16.96 -6.14
C LYS A 14 -12.01 17.20 -7.36
N LEU A 15 -11.76 16.50 -8.46
CA LEU A 15 -12.57 16.58 -9.67
C LEU A 15 -14.04 16.22 -9.38
N PHE A 16 -14.29 15.12 -8.69
CA PHE A 16 -15.64 14.67 -8.35
C PHE A 16 -16.37 15.59 -7.37
N GLN A 17 -15.64 16.30 -6.51
CA GLN A 17 -16.23 17.30 -5.61
C GLN A 17 -16.73 18.56 -6.33
N VAL A 18 -16.12 18.92 -7.48
CA VAL A 18 -16.52 20.12 -8.24
C VAL A 18 -17.41 19.81 -9.44
N THR A 19 -17.54 18.54 -9.81
CA THR A 19 -18.36 18.09 -10.95
C THR A 19 -19.69 17.55 -10.44
N SER A 20 -20.80 17.94 -11.09
CA SER A 20 -22.10 17.43 -10.66
C SER A 20 -22.24 15.93 -10.92
N LYS A 21 -23.03 15.26 -10.09
CA LYS A 21 -23.34 13.83 -10.22
C LYS A 21 -23.93 13.48 -11.57
N GLU A 22 -24.81 14.34 -12.09
CA GLU A 22 -25.45 14.20 -13.40
C GLU A 22 -24.40 14.23 -14.53
N ALA A 23 -23.42 15.13 -14.46
CA ALA A 23 -22.37 15.21 -15.46
C ALA A 23 -21.49 13.94 -15.49
N ILE A 24 -21.16 13.40 -14.31
CA ILE A 24 -20.43 12.13 -14.22
C ILE A 24 -21.28 10.95 -14.73
N THR A 25 -22.57 10.93 -14.38
CA THR A 25 -23.51 9.90 -14.86
C THR A 25 -23.59 9.91 -16.38
N ASN A 26 -23.78 11.07 -16.99
CA ASN A 26 -23.85 11.22 -18.44
C ASN A 26 -22.54 10.80 -19.13
N LEU A 27 -21.40 11.21 -18.56
CA LEU A 27 -20.08 10.80 -19.07
C LEU A 27 -19.95 9.28 -19.10
N VAL A 28 -20.30 8.60 -18.02
CA VAL A 28 -20.21 7.14 -17.92
C VAL A 28 -21.19 6.45 -18.86
N GLN A 29 -22.43 6.95 -18.97
CA GLN A 29 -23.45 6.38 -19.84
C GLN A 29 -23.15 6.52 -21.33
N THR A 30 -22.39 7.53 -21.73
CA THR A 30 -21.97 7.72 -23.15
C THR A 30 -21.26 6.48 -23.69
N GLU A 31 -20.44 5.82 -22.85
CA GLU A 31 -19.73 4.59 -23.21
C GLU A 31 -19.59 3.67 -21.98
N ALA A 32 -20.72 3.20 -21.45
CA ALA A 32 -20.76 2.48 -20.16
C ALA A 32 -19.88 1.21 -20.11
N THR A 33 -19.65 0.56 -21.25
CA THR A 33 -18.79 -0.65 -21.38
C THR A 33 -17.32 -0.32 -21.62
N GLY A 34 -16.99 0.93 -21.89
CA GLY A 34 -15.62 1.41 -22.12
C GLY A 34 -14.75 1.26 -20.88
N GLN A 35 -13.50 0.87 -21.08
CA GLN A 35 -12.61 0.59 -19.95
C GLN A 35 -12.39 1.81 -19.04
N TYR A 36 -12.28 3.02 -19.60
CA TYR A 36 -12.04 4.24 -18.82
C TYR A 36 -13.32 4.74 -18.15
N SER A 37 -14.47 4.63 -18.80
CA SER A 37 -15.77 4.95 -18.21
C SER A 37 -16.04 4.08 -16.98
N ARG A 38 -15.76 2.78 -17.08
CA ARG A 38 -15.87 1.83 -15.96
C ARG A 38 -14.93 2.17 -14.81
N LYS A 39 -13.68 2.57 -15.11
CA LYS A 39 -12.71 3.02 -14.09
C LYS A 39 -13.18 4.31 -13.41
N ILE A 40 -13.68 5.30 -14.17
CA ILE A 40 -14.21 6.55 -13.63
C ILE A 40 -15.44 6.28 -12.75
N TRP A 41 -16.36 5.46 -13.21
CA TRP A 41 -17.54 5.06 -12.47
C TRP A 41 -17.19 4.41 -11.13
N PHE A 42 -16.32 3.41 -11.15
CA PHE A 42 -15.84 2.75 -9.95
C PHE A 42 -15.15 3.74 -8.99
N LEU A 43 -14.24 4.58 -9.50
CA LEU A 43 -13.51 5.57 -8.70
C LEU A 43 -14.46 6.59 -8.07
N TYR A 44 -15.50 7.03 -8.79
CA TYR A 44 -16.50 7.94 -8.24
C TYR A 44 -17.20 7.30 -7.03
N GLU A 45 -17.80 6.12 -7.22
CA GLU A 45 -18.54 5.45 -6.14
C GLU A 45 -17.62 5.08 -4.96
N TRP A 46 -16.38 4.70 -5.25
CA TRP A 46 -15.41 4.35 -4.22
C TRP A 46 -14.91 5.57 -3.44
N LEU A 47 -14.63 6.70 -4.08
CA LEU A 47 -14.10 7.92 -3.43
C LEU A 47 -15.19 8.75 -2.74
N MET A 48 -16.37 8.84 -3.36
CA MET A 48 -17.46 9.66 -2.86
C MET A 48 -18.40 8.88 -1.92
N GLN A 49 -18.27 7.53 -1.88
CA GLN A 49 -19.14 6.64 -1.10
C GLN A 49 -20.62 6.81 -1.45
N GLU A 50 -20.90 7.12 -2.71
CA GLU A 50 -22.22 7.38 -3.25
C GLU A 50 -22.40 6.65 -4.58
N GLN A 51 -23.53 5.97 -4.78
CA GLN A 51 -23.83 5.27 -6.02
C GLN A 51 -24.40 6.20 -7.09
N LEU A 52 -23.97 5.98 -8.32
CA LEU A 52 -24.57 6.59 -9.50
C LEU A 52 -25.84 5.83 -9.92
N PRO A 53 -26.86 6.51 -10.48
CA PRO A 53 -28.10 5.90 -10.96
C PRO A 53 -27.86 5.18 -12.31
N ILE A 54 -26.91 4.26 -12.35
CA ILE A 54 -26.53 3.49 -13.52
C ILE A 54 -26.77 2.01 -13.23
N PRO A 55 -27.43 1.25 -14.12
CA PRO A 55 -27.63 -0.18 -13.93
C PRO A 55 -26.32 -0.96 -13.97
N ASP A 56 -26.25 -2.08 -13.26
CA ASP A 56 -25.10 -2.95 -13.22
C ASP A 56 -24.75 -3.52 -14.60
N LEU A 57 -23.47 -3.59 -14.91
CA LEU A 57 -23.01 -4.14 -16.17
C LEU A 57 -23.17 -5.67 -16.22
N THR A 58 -23.66 -6.16 -17.34
CA THR A 58 -23.87 -7.59 -17.60
C THR A 58 -22.75 -8.24 -18.43
N ILE A 59 -21.76 -7.45 -18.89
CA ILE A 59 -20.62 -7.95 -19.66
C ILE A 59 -19.78 -8.94 -18.83
N LYS A 60 -19.15 -9.91 -19.49
CA LYS A 60 -18.41 -10.98 -18.80
C LYS A 60 -17.00 -10.58 -18.35
N ASN A 61 -16.34 -9.69 -19.07
CA ASN A 61 -14.95 -9.36 -18.83
C ASN A 61 -14.75 -8.35 -17.69
N TYR A 62 -13.80 -8.64 -16.82
CA TYR A 62 -13.30 -7.72 -15.82
C TYR A 62 -12.00 -7.07 -16.29
N ILE A 63 -11.80 -5.80 -15.95
CA ILE A 63 -10.56 -5.07 -16.22
C ILE A 63 -9.91 -4.64 -14.90
N PRO A 64 -8.58 -4.60 -14.81
CA PRO A 64 -7.90 -4.08 -13.63
C PRO A 64 -8.13 -2.58 -13.49
N LEU A 65 -8.32 -2.12 -12.25
CA LEU A 65 -8.47 -0.70 -11.97
C LEU A 65 -7.13 0.02 -12.14
N VAL A 66 -6.11 -0.45 -11.42
CA VAL A 66 -4.73 0.04 -11.52
C VAL A 66 -4.01 -0.70 -12.63
N ASP A 67 -3.31 0.04 -13.47
CA ASP A 67 -2.43 -0.51 -14.50
C ASP A 67 -1.08 -0.86 -13.84
N GLU A 68 -0.77 -2.16 -13.83
CA GLU A 68 0.43 -2.67 -13.18
C GLU A 68 1.72 -2.35 -13.93
N GLU A 69 1.64 -1.90 -15.18
CA GLU A 69 2.81 -1.41 -15.91
C GLU A 69 3.21 0.00 -15.44
N ILE A 70 2.22 0.79 -14.99
CA ILE A 70 2.43 2.20 -14.60
C ILE A 70 2.59 2.36 -13.08
N GLN A 71 1.81 1.60 -12.29
CA GLN A 71 1.75 1.73 -10.83
C GLN A 71 1.80 0.38 -10.13
N PHE A 72 2.25 0.37 -8.87
CA PHE A 72 2.15 -0.81 -8.03
C PHE A 72 0.71 -1.03 -7.59
N ALA A 73 0.21 -2.23 -7.80
CA ALA A 73 -1.11 -2.69 -7.41
C ALA A 73 -1.02 -3.74 -6.30
N SER A 74 -2.12 -3.98 -5.62
CA SER A 74 -2.23 -5.11 -4.70
C SER A 74 -2.20 -6.44 -5.46
N PRO A 75 -1.43 -7.44 -5.01
CA PRO A 75 -1.47 -8.79 -5.57
C PRO A 75 -2.82 -9.47 -5.33
N ILE A 76 -3.54 -9.04 -4.30
CA ILE A 76 -4.90 -9.51 -3.98
C ILE A 76 -5.90 -8.50 -4.54
N SER A 77 -6.81 -8.96 -5.38
CA SER A 77 -7.85 -8.12 -5.98
C SER A 77 -9.24 -8.62 -5.60
N SER A 78 -10.19 -7.70 -5.47
CA SER A 78 -11.61 -7.99 -5.32
C SER A 78 -12.38 -7.60 -6.59
N ASN A 79 -13.36 -8.40 -6.98
CA ASN A 79 -14.16 -8.13 -8.16
C ASN A 79 -15.38 -7.29 -7.82
N SER A 80 -15.50 -6.13 -8.45
CA SER A 80 -16.74 -5.35 -8.45
C SER A 80 -17.62 -5.80 -9.62
N SER A 81 -18.67 -6.57 -9.34
CA SER A 81 -19.60 -7.07 -10.36
C SER A 81 -20.38 -5.96 -11.05
N ARG A 82 -20.75 -4.91 -10.31
CA ARG A 82 -21.47 -3.74 -10.78
C ARG A 82 -20.72 -3.03 -11.93
N HIS A 83 -19.43 -2.78 -11.73
CA HIS A 83 -18.58 -2.04 -12.67
C HIS A 83 -17.78 -2.94 -13.60
N ARG A 84 -17.75 -4.27 -13.34
CA ARG A 84 -16.85 -5.23 -14.00
C ARG A 84 -15.38 -4.81 -13.90
N ILE A 85 -14.98 -4.38 -12.72
CA ILE A 85 -13.64 -3.95 -12.36
C ILE A 85 -13.01 -4.95 -11.38
N LYS A 86 -11.75 -5.30 -11.61
CA LYS A 86 -10.88 -5.91 -10.59
C LYS A 86 -10.28 -4.77 -9.76
N ASN A 87 -10.76 -4.61 -8.54
CA ASN A 87 -10.21 -3.65 -7.61
C ASN A 87 -8.90 -4.20 -7.03
N ASN A 88 -7.79 -3.76 -7.59
CA ASN A 88 -6.42 -4.06 -7.18
C ASN A 88 -5.74 -2.86 -6.51
N LEU A 89 -6.52 -1.98 -5.86
CA LEU A 89 -5.99 -0.89 -5.06
C LEU A 89 -5.24 -1.45 -3.83
N PRO A 90 -4.09 -0.87 -3.47
CA PRO A 90 -3.28 -1.33 -2.33
C PRO A 90 -3.77 -0.82 -0.96
N GLY A 91 -5.00 -0.30 -0.89
CA GLY A 91 -5.52 0.28 0.35
C GLY A 91 -7.03 0.47 0.37
N THR A 92 -7.47 1.27 1.31
CA THR A 92 -8.86 1.61 1.56
C THR A 92 -9.15 3.07 1.20
N VAL A 93 -10.42 3.49 1.23
CA VAL A 93 -10.82 4.90 0.97
C VAL A 93 -10.13 5.88 1.91
N GLY A 94 -9.87 5.47 3.17
CA GLY A 94 -9.17 6.31 4.14
C GLY A 94 -7.66 6.39 3.93
N PHE A 95 -7.05 5.34 3.37
CA PHE A 95 -5.61 5.29 3.10
C PHE A 95 -5.31 4.33 1.94
N CYS A 96 -4.89 4.89 0.81
CA CYS A 96 -4.54 4.13 -0.39
C CYS A 96 -3.31 4.75 -1.08
N PRO A 97 -2.09 4.32 -0.73
CA PRO A 97 -0.87 4.81 -1.35
C PRO A 97 -0.69 4.18 -2.73
N LEU A 98 -0.69 4.99 -3.78
CA LEU A 98 -0.37 4.58 -5.15
C LEU A 98 1.04 5.03 -5.51
N ILE A 99 1.90 4.09 -5.83
CA ILE A 99 3.31 4.33 -6.15
C ILE A 99 3.52 4.09 -7.65
N PHE A 100 4.12 5.06 -8.32
CA PHE A 100 4.47 4.95 -9.74
C PHE A 100 5.74 4.12 -9.94
N LYS A 101 5.74 3.30 -10.98
CA LYS A 101 6.90 2.53 -11.43
C LYS A 101 7.83 3.41 -12.25
N THR A 102 8.63 4.23 -11.58
CA THR A 102 9.71 4.98 -12.24
C THR A 102 10.92 4.09 -12.49
N GLN A 103 11.73 4.41 -13.51
CA GLN A 103 12.97 3.68 -13.79
C GLN A 103 13.86 3.60 -12.55
N LYS A 104 14.08 4.72 -11.88
CA LYS A 104 14.86 4.77 -10.63
C LYS A 104 14.33 3.82 -9.54
N PHE A 105 13.01 3.68 -9.43
CA PHE A 105 12.41 2.79 -8.44
C PHE A 105 12.56 1.32 -8.85
N ASN A 106 12.40 1.00 -10.14
CA ASN A 106 12.61 -0.34 -10.66
C ASN A 106 14.09 -0.76 -10.51
N ASP A 107 15.03 0.14 -10.78
CA ASP A 107 16.46 -0.11 -10.56
C ASP A 107 16.74 -0.42 -9.09
N TYR A 108 16.18 0.37 -8.17
CA TYR A 108 16.31 0.15 -6.73
C TYR A 108 15.76 -1.21 -6.28
N ILE A 109 14.58 -1.60 -6.78
CA ILE A 109 14.02 -2.94 -6.48
C ILE A 109 14.92 -4.04 -7.07
N SER A 110 15.43 -3.85 -8.30
CA SER A 110 16.28 -4.84 -8.97
C SER A 110 17.61 -5.09 -8.26
N GLU A 111 18.08 -4.12 -7.46
CA GLU A 111 19.29 -4.26 -6.65
C GLU A 111 19.24 -5.40 -5.63
N ASN A 112 18.04 -5.93 -5.35
CA ASN A 112 17.82 -7.04 -4.42
C ASN A 112 18.56 -6.86 -3.08
N LEU A 113 18.26 -5.76 -2.38
CA LEU A 113 18.90 -5.39 -1.12
C LEU A 113 18.81 -6.49 -0.06
N SER A 114 17.77 -7.32 -0.12
CA SER A 114 17.63 -8.47 0.79
C SER A 114 18.73 -9.50 0.59
N SER A 115 19.08 -9.81 -0.67
CA SER A 115 20.20 -10.70 -0.98
C SER A 115 21.54 -10.10 -0.60
N LYS A 116 21.75 -8.81 -0.90
CA LYS A 116 22.97 -8.08 -0.47
C LYS A 116 23.10 -8.12 1.05
N LYS A 117 22.01 -7.76 1.78
CA LYS A 117 21.99 -7.83 3.24
C LYS A 117 22.34 -9.23 3.76
N ASN A 118 21.73 -10.27 3.22
CA ASN A 118 21.96 -11.63 3.66
C ASN A 118 23.42 -12.09 3.39
N SER A 119 23.99 -11.72 2.26
CA SER A 119 25.40 -12.02 1.98
C SER A 119 26.35 -11.35 2.98
N TYR A 120 26.11 -10.08 3.34
CA TYR A 120 26.88 -9.41 4.38
C TYR A 120 26.70 -10.06 5.76
N LEU A 121 25.46 -10.38 6.16
CA LEU A 121 25.19 -11.02 7.44
C LEU A 121 25.82 -12.41 7.56
N ASN A 122 25.84 -13.17 6.47
CA ASN A 122 26.48 -14.50 6.43
C ASN A 122 28.00 -14.43 6.49
N ALA A 123 28.60 -13.32 6.04
CA ALA A 123 30.04 -13.10 6.12
C ALA A 123 30.51 -12.65 7.51
N VAL A 124 29.61 -12.18 8.38
CA VAL A 124 29.94 -11.72 9.73
C VAL A 124 29.80 -12.87 10.74
N HIS A 125 30.78 -13.01 11.61
CA HIS A 125 30.78 -14.04 12.65
C HIS A 125 29.52 -13.91 13.55
N LYS A 126 28.85 -15.03 13.84
CA LYS A 126 27.58 -15.08 14.55
C LYS A 126 27.61 -14.38 15.92
N ASP A 127 28.72 -14.49 16.65
CA ASP A 127 28.91 -13.83 17.94
C ASP A 127 28.90 -12.30 17.81
N VAL A 128 29.51 -11.76 16.74
CA VAL A 128 29.50 -10.30 16.48
C VAL A 128 28.10 -9.81 16.19
N LEU A 129 27.32 -10.55 15.40
CA LEU A 129 25.92 -10.23 15.11
C LEU A 129 25.08 -10.26 16.38
N GLN A 130 25.26 -11.24 17.23
CA GLN A 130 24.52 -11.37 18.48
C GLN A 130 24.83 -10.22 19.45
N ARG A 131 26.10 -9.82 19.61
CA ARG A 131 26.50 -8.68 20.44
C ARG A 131 25.97 -7.37 19.86
N ALA A 132 26.05 -7.16 18.54
CA ALA A 132 25.52 -5.97 17.89
C ALA A 132 24.01 -5.86 18.05
N SER A 133 23.28 -6.95 17.89
CA SER A 133 21.83 -7.00 18.08
C SER A 133 21.44 -6.65 19.52
N ALA A 134 22.12 -7.24 20.49
CA ALA A 134 21.86 -6.93 21.92
C ALA A 134 22.16 -5.47 22.26
N PHE A 135 23.23 -4.91 21.73
CA PHE A 135 23.59 -3.49 21.92
C PHE A 135 22.55 -2.56 21.31
N LEU A 136 22.12 -2.81 20.06
CA LEU A 136 21.11 -2.00 19.38
C LEU A 136 19.77 -2.04 20.10
N LEU A 137 19.34 -3.24 20.53
CA LEU A 137 18.11 -3.43 21.28
C LEU A 137 18.09 -2.62 22.59
N LEU A 138 19.21 -2.64 23.30
CA LEU A 138 19.39 -1.87 24.55
C LEU A 138 19.38 -0.36 24.31
N LYS A 139 20.04 0.07 23.21
CA LYS A 139 20.07 1.49 22.81
C LYS A 139 18.69 1.99 22.41
N ASP A 140 17.96 1.24 21.60
CA ASP A 140 16.60 1.60 21.16
C ASP A 140 15.63 1.66 22.33
N SER A 141 15.72 0.69 23.26
CA SER A 141 14.92 0.69 24.49
C SER A 141 15.18 1.94 25.34
N LYS A 142 16.44 2.34 25.51
CA LYS A 142 16.79 3.58 26.22
C LYS A 142 16.26 4.81 25.52
N SER A 143 16.39 4.88 24.20
CA SER A 143 15.91 6.01 23.39
C SER A 143 14.39 6.19 23.52
N SER A 144 13.62 5.11 23.50
CA SER A 144 12.16 5.15 23.68
C SER A 144 11.78 5.76 25.03
N PHE A 145 12.42 5.34 26.14
CA PHE A 145 12.18 5.93 27.45
C PHE A 145 12.57 7.40 27.52
N THR A 146 13.67 7.79 26.86
CA THR A 146 14.10 9.19 26.79
C THR A 146 13.08 10.07 26.08
N ILE A 147 12.49 9.57 24.99
CA ILE A 147 11.42 10.29 24.24
C ILE A 147 10.19 10.47 25.12
N GLU A 148 9.86 9.50 25.96
CA GLU A 148 8.74 9.56 26.91
C GLU A 148 9.05 10.40 28.16
N GLY A 149 10.27 10.97 28.27
CA GLY A 149 10.71 11.74 29.42
C GLY A 149 10.99 10.89 30.67
N GLU A 150 11.07 9.58 30.52
CA GLU A 150 11.37 8.67 31.62
C GLU A 150 12.86 8.34 31.73
N ASN A 151 13.35 8.12 32.94
CA ASN A 151 14.73 7.68 33.21
C ASN A 151 14.70 6.30 33.91
N PRO A 152 14.50 5.21 33.17
CA PRO A 152 14.27 3.89 33.76
C PRO A 152 15.56 3.30 34.35
N THR A 153 15.40 2.46 35.36
CA THR A 153 16.50 1.65 35.90
C THR A 153 17.01 0.66 34.83
N ASN A 154 18.30 0.28 34.88
CA ASN A 154 18.88 -0.66 33.94
C ASN A 154 18.09 -1.97 33.83
N ASN A 155 17.56 -2.49 34.94
CA ASN A 155 16.76 -3.70 34.93
C ASN A 155 15.45 -3.57 34.13
N ARG A 156 14.81 -2.40 34.13
CA ARG A 156 13.60 -2.13 33.37
C ARG A 156 13.92 -2.07 31.86
N VAL A 157 15.03 -1.44 31.49
CA VAL A 157 15.51 -1.37 30.09
C VAL A 157 15.80 -2.76 29.53
N VAL A 158 16.50 -3.61 30.29
CA VAL A 158 16.82 -4.98 29.89
C VAL A 158 15.57 -5.85 29.73
N ARG A 159 14.59 -5.70 30.63
CA ARG A 159 13.28 -6.41 30.50
C ARG A 159 12.53 -6.01 29.25
N TRP A 160 12.50 -4.73 28.92
CA TRP A 160 11.89 -4.21 27.70
C TRP A 160 12.59 -4.77 26.45
N GLY A 161 13.92 -4.72 26.41
CA GLY A 161 14.69 -5.30 25.33
C GLY A 161 14.36 -6.75 25.07
N ARG A 162 14.26 -7.60 26.12
CA ARG A 162 13.86 -9.00 26.02
C ARG A 162 12.42 -9.18 25.52
N ALA A 163 11.49 -8.31 25.95
CA ALA A 163 10.10 -8.38 25.52
C ALA A 163 9.98 -8.09 24.00
N ILE A 164 10.71 -7.11 23.49
CA ILE A 164 10.76 -6.78 22.06
C ILE A 164 11.34 -7.95 21.25
N GLU A 165 12.44 -8.55 21.72
CA GLU A 165 13.08 -9.70 21.09
C GLU A 165 12.10 -10.88 20.94
N THR A 166 11.39 -11.22 22.01
CA THR A 166 10.40 -12.32 21.99
C THR A 166 9.20 -12.04 21.08
N THR A 167 8.81 -10.78 20.91
CA THR A 167 7.69 -10.38 20.07
C THR A 167 8.06 -10.43 18.58
N GLN A 168 9.28 -9.99 18.22
CA GLN A 168 9.76 -10.05 16.83
C GLN A 168 9.87 -11.51 16.32
N TRP A 169 10.29 -12.45 17.14
CA TRP A 169 10.36 -13.87 16.77
C TRP A 169 8.98 -14.49 16.48
N ARG A 170 7.93 -14.07 17.18
CA ARG A 170 6.56 -14.54 16.92
C ARG A 170 5.98 -14.04 15.58
N CYS A 171 6.32 -12.83 15.14
CA CYS A 171 5.87 -12.29 13.84
C CYS A 171 6.62 -12.88 12.64
N SER A 172 7.82 -13.46 12.83
CA SER A 172 8.61 -14.03 11.74
C SER A 172 8.28 -15.48 11.37
N PHE A 173 7.45 -16.17 12.17
CA PHE A 173 7.08 -17.58 11.96
C PHE A 173 5.57 -17.81 11.83
N GLY A 174 4.79 -16.76 11.55
CA GLY A 174 3.34 -16.84 11.32
C GLY A 174 3.01 -16.77 9.84
N PHE A 175 3.32 -17.83 9.09
CA PHE A 175 2.66 -18.20 7.83
C PHE A 175 2.46 -19.70 7.83
#